data_6b65d87315dfc0e4e94d2c58e5a574b8
#
_entry.id   6b65d87315dfc0e4e94d2c58e5a574b8
#
_cell.length_a   1.000
_cell.length_b   1.000
_cell.length_c   1.000
_cell.angle_alpha   90.00
_cell.angle_beta   90.00
_cell.angle_gamma   90.00
#
_symmetry.space_group_name_H-M   'P 1'
#
loop_
_entity.id
_entity.type
_entity.pdbx_description
1 polymer ?
#
loop_
_entity_poly.entity_id
_entity_poly.type
_entity_poly.pdbx_seq_one_letter_code
_entity_poly.pdbx_strand_id
1 'polypeptide(L)'
;MEPVKISICVYKKNAARLKNPQYYARVRYQSKTTDVPLHTESRDVAEAWVRLRRDEVKRYNDYVAVGEEPPSDLLSKLPIGQKRPSKPLISLRECYYGWELEMRRRGLRERSITAYMKNIRLTVPLDEPLTSFTKDNVRLWMAKHDRLKSNTRKHYSVSLREFAKYLVDSYGLDPRIVTGWPMIKVEQTEKGYWRMSEIYHIIEAVECKDKVCEQQMKAYLWLMATAGSRQNETALLKWSDFRDGCMTYRAENTKTNKTRVVPLDMRIQDMLSRLPREGEFIFSAIPKSQAGRYSILARAIRKSGMPSGNLHRLRHSACMYLYAHCNDIKAVAQLLGHSAAVSLQYYAKSREADELRTLVDSAYQSENMIPNAMDDLIREGLI
;
A
#
# COMPACT_ATOMS: atom_id res chain seq x y z
N MET A 1 48.43 -8.62 39.88
CA MET A 1 47.15 -9.34 39.54
C MET A 1 47.28 -9.83 38.14
N GLU A 2 47.02 -11.13 37.86
CA GLU A 2 46.98 -11.60 36.51
C GLU A 2 45.89 -10.86 35.70
N PRO A 3 46.19 -10.47 34.47
CA PRO A 3 45.23 -9.77 33.62
C PRO A 3 44.00 -10.63 33.37
N VAL A 4 42.82 -10.14 33.76
CA VAL A 4 41.57 -10.87 33.65
C VAL A 4 41.01 -10.72 32.24
N LYS A 5 41.08 -11.80 31.45
CA LYS A 5 40.58 -11.84 30.08
C LYS A 5 39.03 -12.03 30.02
N ILE A 6 38.42 -11.36 29.08
CA ILE A 6 37.01 -11.54 28.78
C ILE A 6 36.85 -12.59 27.66
N SER A 7 35.88 -13.47 27.78
CA SER A 7 35.47 -14.35 26.68
C SER A 7 33.97 -14.25 26.43
N ILE A 8 33.56 -14.37 25.16
CA ILE A 8 32.15 -14.33 24.74
C ILE A 8 31.85 -15.45 23.74
N CYS A 9 30.76 -16.16 23.96
CA CYS A 9 30.28 -17.22 23.06
C CYS A 9 28.75 -17.30 23.01
N VAL A 10 28.22 -17.86 21.93
CA VAL A 10 26.78 -18.15 21.75
C VAL A 10 26.49 -19.56 22.28
N TYR A 11 25.38 -19.72 22.96
CA TYR A 11 24.86 -21.03 23.29
C TYR A 11 23.34 -21.04 23.31
N LYS A 12 22.75 -22.24 23.12
CA LYS A 12 21.31 -22.45 23.24
C LYS A 12 21.02 -23.10 24.57
N LYS A 13 20.23 -22.45 25.44
CA LYS A 13 19.89 -23.01 26.74
C LYS A 13 18.98 -24.24 26.53
N ASN A 14 19.31 -25.37 27.19
CA ASN A 14 18.59 -26.64 26.99
C ASN A 14 17.08 -26.47 27.21
N ALA A 15 16.32 -26.78 26.18
CA ALA A 15 14.96 -26.33 25.95
C ALA A 15 13.88 -27.28 26.50
N ALA A 16 14.23 -28.33 27.25
CA ALA A 16 13.26 -29.32 27.77
C ALA A 16 12.15 -28.69 28.65
N ARG A 17 12.27 -27.41 29.04
CA ARG A 17 11.29 -26.71 29.89
C ARG A 17 10.79 -25.38 29.35
N LEU A 18 11.20 -24.98 28.16
CA LEU A 18 10.79 -23.68 27.55
C LEU A 18 10.03 -23.94 26.24
N LYS A 19 8.86 -23.32 26.09
CA LYS A 19 8.03 -23.45 24.88
C LYS A 19 8.77 -22.96 23.62
N ASN A 20 9.72 -22.02 23.73
CA ASN A 20 10.54 -21.52 22.61
C ASN A 20 12.00 -21.40 23.08
N PRO A 21 12.92 -22.25 22.61
CA PRO A 21 14.33 -22.19 22.98
C PRO A 21 15.03 -21.01 22.32
N GLN A 22 15.49 -20.06 23.12
CA GLN A 22 16.21 -18.88 22.65
C GLN A 22 17.73 -19.03 22.82
N TYR A 23 18.48 -18.29 21.97
CA TYR A 23 19.93 -18.20 22.08
C TYR A 23 20.34 -17.18 23.14
N TYR A 24 21.51 -17.45 23.76
CA TYR A 24 22.15 -16.61 24.78
C TYR A 24 23.59 -16.35 24.38
N ALA A 25 24.12 -15.18 24.72
CA ALA A 25 25.55 -14.91 24.74
C ALA A 25 26.07 -15.13 26.15
N ARG A 26 27.11 -15.94 26.30
CA ARG A 26 27.79 -16.17 27.56
C ARG A 26 29.04 -15.34 27.62
N VAL A 27 29.11 -14.44 28.58
CA VAL A 27 30.27 -13.59 28.83
C VAL A 27 30.92 -14.03 30.16
N ARG A 28 32.21 -14.29 30.12
CA ARG A 28 33.01 -14.65 31.31
C ARG A 28 33.98 -13.54 31.61
N TYR A 29 33.97 -13.09 32.85
CA TYR A 29 34.83 -12.04 33.36
C TYR A 29 35.09 -12.25 34.86
N GLN A 30 36.34 -12.22 35.33
CA GLN A 30 36.72 -12.35 36.76
C GLN A 30 35.97 -13.54 37.45
N SER A 31 36.09 -14.71 36.97
CA SER A 31 35.41 -15.90 37.54
C SER A 31 33.86 -15.83 37.52
N LYS A 32 33.29 -14.72 37.09
CA LYS A 32 31.85 -14.56 36.95
C LYS A 32 31.43 -14.87 35.52
N THR A 33 30.32 -15.58 35.39
CA THR A 33 29.69 -15.88 34.12
C THR A 33 28.35 -15.17 34.04
N THR A 34 28.14 -14.35 33.01
CA THR A 34 26.89 -13.65 32.77
C THR A 34 26.26 -14.16 31.48
N ASP A 35 25.04 -14.65 31.53
CA ASP A 35 24.29 -15.09 30.36
C ASP A 35 23.34 -13.95 29.93
N VAL A 36 23.55 -13.45 28.74
CA VAL A 36 22.76 -12.36 28.11
C VAL A 36 21.77 -13.01 27.16
N PRO A 37 20.45 -12.92 27.41
CA PRO A 37 19.45 -13.43 26.48
C PRO A 37 19.44 -12.59 25.19
N LEU A 38 19.54 -13.25 24.04
CA LEU A 38 19.57 -12.57 22.73
C LEU A 38 18.18 -12.47 22.11
N HIS A 39 17.16 -13.02 22.78
CA HIS A 39 15.75 -12.99 22.36
C HIS A 39 15.55 -13.38 20.87
N THR A 40 16.35 -14.31 20.37
CA THR A 40 16.27 -14.84 19.01
C THR A 40 16.32 -16.36 19.01
N GLU A 41 15.58 -16.96 18.10
CA GLU A 41 15.62 -18.40 17.80
C GLU A 41 16.59 -18.71 16.66
N SER A 42 17.07 -17.67 15.95
CA SER A 42 18.02 -17.79 14.85
C SER A 42 19.46 -17.79 15.38
N ARG A 43 20.21 -18.84 15.04
CA ARG A 43 21.62 -18.96 15.34
C ARG A 43 22.45 -17.88 14.65
N ASP A 44 22.12 -17.56 13.40
CA ASP A 44 22.85 -16.57 12.60
C ASP A 44 22.75 -15.17 13.19
N VAL A 45 21.57 -14.80 13.68
CA VAL A 45 21.35 -13.53 14.37
C VAL A 45 22.13 -13.48 15.69
N ALA A 46 22.13 -14.58 16.45
CA ALA A 46 22.89 -14.68 17.69
C ALA A 46 24.41 -14.59 17.45
N GLU A 47 24.91 -15.27 16.42
CA GLU A 47 26.32 -15.23 16.04
C GLU A 47 26.73 -13.84 15.51
N ALA A 48 25.89 -13.16 14.75
CA ALA A 48 26.11 -11.78 14.30
C ALA A 48 26.24 -10.82 15.48
N TRP A 49 25.38 -10.93 16.49
CA TRP A 49 25.44 -10.13 17.72
C TRP A 49 26.77 -10.36 18.45
N VAL A 50 27.20 -11.63 18.63
CA VAL A 50 28.48 -11.95 19.29
C VAL A 50 29.66 -11.47 18.45
N ARG A 51 29.60 -11.55 17.13
CA ARG A 51 30.64 -11.07 16.22
C ARG A 51 30.89 -9.57 16.38
N LEU A 52 29.82 -8.78 16.44
CA LEU A 52 29.91 -7.33 16.70
C LEU A 52 30.57 -6.99 18.06
N ARG A 53 30.40 -7.85 19.06
CA ARG A 53 30.99 -7.63 20.39
C ARG A 53 32.43 -8.21 20.53
N ARG A 54 32.86 -9.08 19.64
CA ARG A 54 34.20 -9.67 19.66
C ARG A 54 35.30 -8.64 19.49
N ASP A 55 35.07 -7.63 18.67
CA ASP A 55 36.04 -6.57 18.45
C ASP A 55 36.21 -5.70 19.70
N GLU A 56 35.13 -5.42 20.41
CA GLU A 56 35.14 -4.70 21.70
C GLU A 56 35.87 -5.54 22.77
N VAL A 57 35.57 -6.84 22.85
CA VAL A 57 36.23 -7.79 23.75
C VAL A 57 37.73 -7.92 23.43
N LYS A 58 38.10 -7.97 22.14
CA LYS A 58 39.49 -8.04 21.71
C LYS A 58 40.24 -6.78 22.14
N ARG A 59 39.70 -5.61 21.85
CA ARG A 59 40.29 -4.33 22.29
C ARG A 59 40.51 -4.26 23.81
N TYR A 60 39.49 -4.69 24.60
CA TYR A 60 39.63 -4.76 26.05
C TYR A 60 40.79 -5.68 26.47
N ASN A 61 40.86 -6.89 25.90
CA ASN A 61 41.92 -7.86 26.21
C ASN A 61 43.30 -7.36 25.77
N ASP A 62 43.42 -6.57 24.73
CA ASP A 62 44.66 -5.96 24.24
C ASP A 62 45.21 -4.92 25.26
N TYR A 63 44.35 -4.05 25.82
CA TYR A 63 44.68 -3.14 26.92
C TYR A 63 45.18 -3.90 28.16
N VAL A 64 44.41 -4.93 28.54
CA VAL A 64 44.78 -5.76 29.68
C VAL A 64 46.10 -6.50 29.50
N ALA A 65 46.39 -6.94 28.26
CA ALA A 65 47.61 -7.66 27.93
C ALA A 65 48.88 -6.81 28.04
N VAL A 66 48.77 -5.50 27.76
CA VAL A 66 49.85 -4.52 27.91
C VAL A 66 49.94 -3.87 29.30
N GLY A 67 49.03 -4.26 30.20
CA GLY A 67 49.00 -3.71 31.56
C GLY A 67 48.36 -2.32 31.69
N GLU A 68 47.67 -1.85 30.66
CA GLU A 68 46.98 -0.56 30.65
C GLU A 68 45.52 -0.69 31.11
N GLU A 69 44.97 0.35 31.73
CA GLU A 69 43.53 0.39 32.05
C GLU A 69 42.70 0.68 30.84
N PRO A 70 41.70 -0.20 30.51
CA PRO A 70 40.83 0.01 29.36
C PRO A 70 40.00 1.29 29.55
N PRO A 71 39.73 2.06 28.47
CA PRO A 71 38.86 3.23 28.50
C PRO A 71 37.47 2.93 29.11
N SER A 72 36.93 3.83 29.91
CA SER A 72 35.65 3.67 30.62
C SER A 72 34.46 3.48 29.64
N ASP A 73 34.55 4.08 28.45
CA ASP A 73 33.55 3.91 27.38
C ASP A 73 33.58 2.51 26.80
N LEU A 74 34.70 1.83 26.75
CA LEU A 74 34.84 0.45 26.32
C LEU A 74 34.23 -0.51 27.34
N LEU A 75 34.44 -0.30 28.62
CA LEU A 75 33.81 -1.06 29.69
C LEU A 75 32.30 -0.92 29.72
N SER A 76 31.78 0.27 29.42
CA SER A 76 30.35 0.52 29.39
C SER A 76 29.64 -0.21 28.24
N LYS A 77 30.35 -0.53 27.16
CA LYS A 77 29.83 -1.26 25.99
C LYS A 77 29.82 -2.79 26.18
N LEU A 78 30.61 -3.27 27.13
CA LEU A 78 30.69 -4.69 27.44
C LEU A 78 29.63 -5.07 28.47
N PRO A 79 28.94 -6.21 28.33
CA PRO A 79 27.90 -6.65 29.28
C PRO A 79 28.50 -7.24 30.55
N ILE A 80 29.45 -6.48 31.18
CA ILE A 80 30.16 -6.90 32.37
C ILE A 80 29.65 -6.11 33.58
N GLY A 81 29.23 -6.81 34.62
CA GLY A 81 28.87 -6.17 35.91
C GLY A 81 27.53 -5.42 35.93
N GLN A 82 26.81 -5.38 34.83
CA GLN A 82 25.46 -4.82 34.82
C GLN A 82 24.50 -5.81 35.48
N LYS A 83 23.75 -5.36 36.50
CA LYS A 83 22.51 -6.03 36.91
C LYS A 83 21.73 -6.29 35.62
N ARG A 84 21.40 -7.58 35.33
CA ARG A 84 20.72 -8.06 34.13
C ARG A 84 20.07 -6.92 33.36
N PRO A 85 20.55 -6.54 32.16
CA PRO A 85 19.79 -5.59 31.36
C PRO A 85 18.44 -6.25 31.12
N SER A 86 17.39 -5.63 31.57
CA SER A 86 16.03 -6.02 31.27
C SER A 86 15.83 -5.81 29.77
N LYS A 87 16.07 -6.84 28.96
CA LYS A 87 16.04 -6.91 27.49
C LYS A 87 17.21 -6.18 26.81
N PRO A 88 17.86 -6.78 25.77
CA PRO A 88 18.77 -6.05 24.91
C PRO A 88 18.02 -4.85 24.33
N LEU A 89 18.65 -3.68 24.37
CA LEU A 89 18.11 -2.45 23.76
C LEU A 89 18.19 -2.59 22.23
N ILE A 90 17.31 -3.43 21.66
CA ILE A 90 17.10 -3.49 20.21
C ILE A 90 16.56 -2.12 19.81
N SER A 91 17.18 -1.48 18.84
CA SER A 91 16.69 -0.22 18.29
C SER A 91 15.49 -0.45 17.37
N LEU A 92 14.63 0.55 17.26
CA LEU A 92 13.55 0.53 16.28
C LEU A 92 14.08 0.45 14.82
N ARG A 93 15.32 0.89 14.60
CA ARG A 93 16.02 0.78 13.31
C ARG A 93 16.33 -0.68 12.94
N GLU A 94 16.77 -1.49 13.88
CA GLU A 94 16.99 -2.93 13.66
C GLU A 94 15.67 -3.64 13.37
N CYS A 95 14.63 -3.32 14.11
CA CYS A 95 13.28 -3.84 13.87
C CYS A 95 12.73 -3.42 12.50
N TYR A 96 12.98 -2.19 12.08
CA TYR A 96 12.57 -1.65 10.79
C TYR A 96 13.16 -2.45 9.62
N TYR A 97 14.46 -2.73 9.63
CA TYR A 97 15.08 -3.55 8.59
C TYR A 97 14.66 -5.02 8.67
N GLY A 98 14.48 -5.55 9.88
CA GLY A 98 13.91 -6.89 10.06
C GLY A 98 12.52 -7.04 9.47
N TRP A 99 11.68 -6.01 9.61
CA TRP A 99 10.36 -5.98 9.00
C TRP A 99 10.39 -5.92 7.48
N GLU A 100 11.32 -5.20 6.90
CA GLU A 100 11.54 -5.18 5.45
C GLU A 100 11.82 -6.58 4.91
N LEU A 101 12.73 -7.31 5.54
CA LEU A 101 13.07 -8.68 5.17
C LEU A 101 11.86 -9.61 5.30
N GLU A 102 11.10 -9.50 6.38
CA GLU A 102 9.88 -10.29 6.61
C GLU A 102 8.82 -10.01 5.54
N MET A 103 8.61 -8.75 5.15
CA MET A 103 7.67 -8.39 4.07
C MET A 103 8.10 -9.02 2.74
N ARG A 104 9.39 -9.04 2.42
CA ARG A 104 9.92 -9.72 1.21
C ARG A 104 9.72 -11.23 1.28
N ARG A 105 10.03 -11.85 2.43
CA ARG A 105 9.80 -13.28 2.65
C ARG A 105 8.34 -13.68 2.49
N ARG A 106 7.41 -12.81 2.89
CA ARG A 106 5.95 -12.97 2.69
C ARG A 106 5.48 -12.68 1.26
N GLY A 107 6.39 -12.33 0.35
CA GLY A 107 6.07 -12.08 -1.06
C GLY A 107 5.29 -10.79 -1.31
N LEU A 108 5.39 -9.77 -0.46
CA LEU A 108 4.77 -8.49 -0.73
C LEU A 108 5.41 -7.82 -1.95
N ARG A 109 4.60 -7.09 -2.74
CA ARG A 109 5.12 -6.34 -3.90
C ARG A 109 6.07 -5.23 -3.43
N GLU A 110 7.22 -5.07 -4.10
CA GLU A 110 8.24 -4.06 -3.78
C GLU A 110 7.67 -2.65 -3.61
N ARG A 111 6.70 -2.26 -4.44
CA ARG A 111 6.02 -0.97 -4.31
C ARG A 111 5.30 -0.81 -2.95
N SER A 112 4.70 -1.88 -2.43
CA SER A 112 4.04 -1.86 -1.13
C SER A 112 5.07 -1.78 0.00
N ILE A 113 6.15 -2.55 -0.10
CA ILE A 113 7.28 -2.51 0.84
C ILE A 113 7.85 -1.10 0.91
N THR A 114 8.19 -0.51 -0.24
CA THR A 114 8.72 0.87 -0.32
C THR A 114 7.78 1.89 0.32
N ALA A 115 6.47 1.75 0.11
CA ALA A 115 5.48 2.65 0.72
C ALA A 115 5.42 2.49 2.25
N TYR A 116 5.40 1.27 2.76
CA TYR A 116 5.43 0.99 4.19
C TYR A 116 6.71 1.50 4.84
N MET A 117 7.86 1.18 4.27
CA MET A 117 9.17 1.60 4.76
C MET A 117 9.29 3.13 4.80
N LYS A 118 8.85 3.82 3.72
CA LYS A 118 8.81 5.28 3.69
C LYS A 118 7.94 5.85 4.82
N ASN A 119 6.74 5.30 5.02
CA ASN A 119 5.81 5.80 6.03
C ASN A 119 6.38 5.65 7.44
N ILE A 120 6.97 4.50 7.76
CA ILE A 120 7.60 4.27 9.07
C ILE A 120 8.77 5.22 9.27
N ARG A 121 9.65 5.38 8.28
CA ARG A 121 10.79 6.31 8.37
C ARG A 121 10.37 7.76 8.63
N LEU A 122 9.20 8.17 8.14
CA LEU A 122 8.68 9.53 8.34
C LEU A 122 7.97 9.70 9.68
N THR A 123 7.51 8.62 10.30
CA THR A 123 6.67 8.71 11.52
C THR A 123 7.38 8.24 12.78
N VAL A 124 8.31 7.29 12.69
CA VAL A 124 8.96 6.63 13.83
C VAL A 124 10.38 7.14 13.99
N PRO A 125 10.80 7.57 15.17
CA PRO A 125 12.19 7.88 15.48
C PRO A 125 12.99 6.58 15.60
N LEU A 126 13.62 6.17 14.51
CA LEU A 126 14.24 4.85 14.37
C LEU A 126 15.46 4.62 15.29
N ASP A 127 16.04 5.69 15.82
CA ASP A 127 17.20 5.60 16.73
C ASP A 127 16.80 5.32 18.17
N GLU A 128 15.52 5.37 18.48
CA GLU A 128 15.02 5.04 19.82
C GLU A 128 15.00 3.52 20.05
N PRO A 129 15.07 3.07 21.33
CA PRO A 129 14.97 1.66 21.68
C PRO A 129 13.57 1.12 21.40
N LEU A 130 13.47 -0.19 21.19
CA LEU A 130 12.19 -0.89 20.97
C LEU A 130 11.17 -0.61 22.08
N THR A 131 11.64 -0.41 23.33
CA THR A 131 10.79 -0.12 24.48
C THR A 131 10.05 1.22 24.37
N SER A 132 10.51 2.12 23.51
CA SER A 132 9.81 3.38 23.21
C SER A 132 8.57 3.20 22.34
N PHE A 133 8.40 2.05 21.70
CA PHE A 133 7.20 1.78 20.87
C PHE A 133 5.99 1.47 21.74
N THR A 134 5.39 2.51 22.28
CA THR A 134 4.18 2.48 23.13
C THR A 134 3.00 3.15 22.43
N LYS A 135 1.77 2.89 22.92
CA LYS A 135 0.58 3.57 22.40
C LYS A 135 0.68 5.09 22.48
N ASP A 136 1.22 5.59 23.57
CA ASP A 136 1.29 7.03 23.81
C ASP A 136 2.33 7.68 22.89
N ASN A 137 3.50 7.07 22.73
CA ASN A 137 4.49 7.55 21.79
C ASN A 137 4.01 7.49 20.34
N VAL A 138 3.30 6.43 19.96
CA VAL A 138 2.67 6.35 18.62
C VAL A 138 1.66 7.48 18.41
N ARG A 139 0.86 7.83 19.42
CA ARG A 139 -0.04 8.98 19.36
C ARG A 139 0.72 10.30 19.21
N LEU A 140 1.78 10.48 19.97
CA LEU A 140 2.65 11.68 19.89
C LEU A 140 3.33 11.79 18.51
N TRP A 141 3.83 10.68 17.97
CA TRP A 141 4.43 10.66 16.63
C TRP A 141 3.40 10.99 15.54
N MET A 142 2.19 10.45 15.65
CA MET A 142 1.11 10.77 14.73
C MET A 142 0.63 12.21 14.82
N ALA A 143 0.60 12.79 16.02
CA ALA A 143 0.19 14.19 16.22
C ALA A 143 1.09 15.20 15.48
N LYS A 144 2.38 14.88 15.29
CA LYS A 144 3.29 15.70 14.47
C LYS A 144 2.82 15.85 13.01
N HIS A 145 1.91 14.97 12.56
CA HIS A 145 1.39 14.93 11.19
C HIS A 145 -0.07 15.39 11.07
N ASP A 146 -0.65 16.03 12.10
CA ASP A 146 -2.06 16.43 12.12
C ASP A 146 -2.44 17.45 11.05
N ARG A 147 -1.47 18.23 10.55
CA ARG A 147 -1.66 19.18 9.44
C ARG A 147 -1.79 18.51 8.06
N LEU A 148 -1.46 17.23 7.94
CA LEU A 148 -1.57 16.50 6.69
C LEU A 148 -3.02 16.09 6.41
N LYS A 149 -3.33 15.91 5.10
CA LYS A 149 -4.64 15.41 4.67
C LYS A 149 -4.98 14.08 5.36
N SER A 150 -6.24 13.90 5.73
CA SER A 150 -6.76 12.72 6.45
C SER A 150 -6.37 11.39 5.78
N ASN A 151 -6.37 11.34 4.43
CA ASN A 151 -5.95 10.15 3.70
C ASN A 151 -4.45 9.82 3.88
N THR A 152 -3.57 10.81 3.91
CA THR A 152 -2.14 10.61 4.18
C THR A 152 -1.92 10.10 5.60
N ARG A 153 -2.61 10.71 6.58
CA ARG A 153 -2.59 10.27 7.98
C ARG A 153 -3.08 8.84 8.14
N LYS A 154 -4.14 8.46 7.40
CA LYS A 154 -4.62 7.07 7.35
C LYS A 154 -3.56 6.11 6.86
N HIS A 155 -2.81 6.45 5.79
CA HIS A 155 -1.71 5.61 5.30
C HIS A 155 -0.60 5.45 6.34
N TYR A 156 -0.25 6.50 7.07
CA TYR A 156 0.72 6.43 8.16
C TYR A 156 0.21 5.52 9.28
N SER A 157 -1.02 5.72 9.71
CA SER A 157 -1.65 4.90 10.76
C SER A 157 -1.70 3.40 10.39
N VAL A 158 -2.06 3.08 9.15
CA VAL A 158 -2.05 1.69 8.65
C VAL A 158 -0.64 1.10 8.68
N SER A 159 0.37 1.86 8.22
CA SER A 159 1.77 1.39 8.21
C SER A 159 2.28 1.16 9.63
N LEU A 160 1.99 2.07 10.56
CA LEU A 160 2.35 1.93 11.97
C LEU A 160 1.68 0.72 12.62
N ARG A 161 0.40 0.46 12.30
CA ARG A 161 -0.32 -0.71 12.81
C ARG A 161 0.28 -2.02 12.31
N GLU A 162 0.63 -2.11 11.04
CA GLU A 162 1.27 -3.31 10.49
C GLU A 162 2.68 -3.52 11.05
N PHE A 163 3.43 -2.44 11.27
CA PHE A 163 4.71 -2.51 11.96
C PHE A 163 4.55 -2.93 13.43
N ALA A 164 3.56 -2.39 14.14
CA ALA A 164 3.24 -2.80 15.51
C ALA A 164 2.92 -4.29 15.62
N LYS A 165 2.14 -4.85 14.67
CA LYS A 165 1.87 -6.29 14.61
C LYS A 165 3.17 -7.09 14.49
N TYR A 166 4.05 -6.69 13.58
CA TYR A 166 5.35 -7.33 13.43
C TYR A 166 6.17 -7.27 14.72
N LEU A 167 6.17 -6.12 15.43
CA LEU A 167 6.89 -5.99 16.69
C LEU A 167 6.29 -6.90 17.79
N VAL A 168 4.97 -7.05 17.82
CA VAL A 168 4.29 -8.01 18.72
C VAL A 168 4.71 -9.44 18.41
N ASP A 169 4.63 -9.83 17.14
CA ASP A 169 4.85 -11.21 16.71
C ASP A 169 6.33 -11.61 16.82
N SER A 170 7.26 -10.70 16.44
CA SER A 170 8.68 -11.01 16.35
C SER A 170 9.48 -10.69 17.62
N TYR A 171 9.04 -9.70 18.39
CA TYR A 171 9.79 -9.21 19.56
C TYR A 171 9.01 -9.31 20.89
N GLY A 172 7.78 -9.81 20.85
CA GLY A 172 6.96 -10.02 22.04
C GLY A 172 6.51 -8.73 22.73
N LEU A 173 6.26 -7.67 21.97
CA LEU A 173 5.61 -6.47 22.52
C LEU A 173 4.19 -6.83 22.98
N ASP A 174 3.66 -6.04 23.90
CA ASP A 174 2.31 -6.21 24.41
C ASP A 174 1.26 -6.14 23.27
N PRO A 175 0.47 -7.19 23.02
CA PRO A 175 -0.55 -7.19 21.96
C PRO A 175 -1.58 -6.07 22.09
N ARG A 176 -1.76 -5.51 23.31
CA ARG A 176 -2.63 -4.36 23.56
C ARG A 176 -2.22 -3.11 22.77
N ILE A 177 -0.98 -3.03 22.28
CA ILE A 177 -0.55 -1.91 21.45
C ILE A 177 -1.31 -1.85 20.12
N VAL A 178 -1.75 -3.01 19.60
CA VAL A 178 -2.52 -3.11 18.35
C VAL A 178 -4.03 -3.03 18.61
N THR A 179 -4.48 -3.42 19.82
CA THR A 179 -5.89 -3.43 20.18
C THR A 179 -6.39 -2.00 20.39
N GLY A 180 -7.58 -1.68 19.82
CA GLY A 180 -8.13 -0.33 19.90
C GLY A 180 -7.31 0.72 19.15
N TRP A 181 -6.65 0.32 18.05
CA TRP A 181 -5.90 1.23 17.20
C TRP A 181 -6.81 2.35 16.65
N PRO A 182 -6.42 3.63 16.76
CA PRO A 182 -7.28 4.73 16.33
C PRO A 182 -7.53 4.69 14.83
N MET A 183 -8.80 4.62 14.46
CA MET A 183 -9.23 4.70 13.06
C MET A 183 -9.33 6.17 12.64
N ILE A 184 -8.57 6.55 11.62
CA ILE A 184 -8.66 7.89 11.03
C ILE A 184 -9.81 7.89 10.04
N LYS A 185 -10.87 8.64 10.34
CA LYS A 185 -11.96 8.90 9.40
C LYS A 185 -11.40 9.72 8.24
N VAL A 186 -11.62 9.24 7.03
CA VAL A 186 -11.30 9.97 5.81
C VAL A 186 -12.60 10.52 5.26
N GLU A 187 -12.68 11.82 5.12
CA GLU A 187 -13.78 12.46 4.42
C GLU A 187 -13.81 11.96 2.98
N GLN A 188 -14.92 11.42 2.58
CA GLN A 188 -15.13 11.01 1.19
C GLN A 188 -15.40 12.28 0.38
N THR A 189 -14.35 12.81 -0.24
CA THR A 189 -14.54 13.83 -1.27
C THR A 189 -15.14 13.17 -2.49
N GLU A 190 -16.21 13.75 -3.01
CA GLU A 190 -16.76 13.33 -4.29
C GLU A 190 -15.69 13.45 -5.38
N LYS A 191 -15.40 12.32 -6.00
CA LYS A 191 -14.51 12.30 -7.15
C LYS A 191 -15.34 12.64 -8.37
N GLY A 192 -15.21 13.86 -8.86
CA GLY A 192 -15.83 14.22 -10.12
C GLY A 192 -15.41 13.29 -11.25
N TYR A 193 -16.28 13.09 -12.21
CA TYR A 193 -16.00 12.37 -13.46
C TYR A 193 -16.10 13.36 -14.64
N TRP A 194 -15.61 12.97 -15.79
CA TRP A 194 -15.80 13.70 -17.04
C TRP A 194 -16.92 13.07 -17.85
N ARG A 195 -17.76 13.89 -18.47
CA ARG A 195 -18.71 13.42 -19.49
C ARG A 195 -17.95 13.01 -20.74
N MET A 196 -18.54 12.18 -21.58
CA MET A 196 -17.87 11.69 -22.79
C MET A 196 -17.49 12.82 -23.76
N SER A 197 -18.30 13.88 -23.84
CA SER A 197 -17.97 15.10 -24.60
C SER A 197 -16.72 15.82 -24.05
N GLU A 198 -16.59 15.94 -22.76
CA GLU A 198 -15.39 16.55 -22.12
C GLU A 198 -14.15 15.69 -22.37
N ILE A 199 -14.29 14.37 -22.30
CA ILE A 199 -13.20 13.42 -22.63
C ILE A 199 -12.76 13.59 -24.08
N TYR A 200 -13.71 13.73 -25.00
CA TYR A 200 -13.42 13.98 -26.42
C TYR A 200 -12.57 15.25 -26.59
N HIS A 201 -12.98 16.38 -26.01
CA HIS A 201 -12.23 17.64 -26.10
C HIS A 201 -10.83 17.54 -25.48
N ILE A 202 -10.70 16.83 -24.35
CA ILE A 202 -9.40 16.59 -23.72
C ILE A 202 -8.49 15.78 -24.66
N ILE A 203 -9.00 14.70 -25.26
CA ILE A 203 -8.20 13.80 -26.10
C ILE A 203 -7.81 14.47 -27.40
N GLU A 204 -8.71 15.24 -28.01
CA GLU A 204 -8.37 16.01 -29.22
C GLU A 204 -7.29 17.07 -28.94
N ALA A 205 -7.23 17.63 -27.76
CA ALA A 205 -6.20 18.58 -27.35
C ALA A 205 -4.84 17.93 -26.98
N VAL A 206 -4.70 16.61 -27.09
CA VAL A 206 -3.44 15.90 -26.81
C VAL A 206 -2.38 16.27 -27.84
N GLU A 207 -1.22 16.67 -27.35
CA GLU A 207 -0.02 16.94 -28.14
C GLU A 207 1.17 16.21 -27.54
N CYS A 208 1.93 15.55 -28.38
CA CYS A 208 3.15 14.83 -28.02
C CYS A 208 4.34 15.34 -28.83
N LYS A 209 5.54 14.78 -28.51
CA LYS A 209 6.79 15.12 -29.22
C LYS A 209 6.79 14.75 -30.71
N ASP A 210 6.07 13.68 -31.06
CA ASP A 210 5.95 13.15 -32.40
C ASP A 210 4.55 12.58 -32.62
N LYS A 211 4.20 12.35 -33.90
CA LYS A 211 2.87 11.91 -34.32
C LYS A 211 2.51 10.50 -33.82
N VAL A 212 3.49 9.60 -33.74
CA VAL A 212 3.27 8.23 -33.25
C VAL A 212 2.92 8.23 -31.76
N CYS A 213 3.68 8.96 -30.96
CA CYS A 213 3.39 9.15 -29.55
C CYS A 213 1.99 9.78 -29.35
N GLU A 214 1.61 10.77 -30.17
CA GLU A 214 0.30 11.41 -30.06
C GLU A 214 -0.84 10.43 -30.38
N GLN A 215 -0.74 9.68 -31.48
CA GLN A 215 -1.74 8.66 -31.85
C GLN A 215 -1.87 7.60 -30.77
N GLN A 216 -0.75 7.07 -30.29
CA GLN A 216 -0.77 6.08 -29.24
C GLN A 216 -1.32 6.65 -27.90
N MET A 217 -1.00 7.90 -27.57
CA MET A 217 -1.52 8.53 -26.36
C MET A 217 -3.03 8.78 -26.44
N LYS A 218 -3.55 9.23 -27.58
CA LYS A 218 -5.00 9.37 -27.82
C LYS A 218 -5.71 8.02 -27.68
N ALA A 219 -5.20 6.97 -28.32
CA ALA A 219 -5.75 5.62 -28.21
C ALA A 219 -5.67 5.07 -26.78
N TYR A 220 -4.57 5.30 -26.07
CA TYR A 220 -4.40 4.94 -24.66
C TYR A 220 -5.46 5.59 -23.78
N LEU A 221 -5.72 6.88 -23.94
CA LEU A 221 -6.73 7.62 -23.16
C LEU A 221 -8.14 7.15 -23.48
N TRP A 222 -8.46 6.93 -24.77
CA TRP A 222 -9.75 6.38 -25.18
C TRP A 222 -9.99 5.00 -24.62
N LEU A 223 -9.01 4.10 -24.67
CA LEU A 223 -9.13 2.77 -24.11
C LEU A 223 -9.39 2.81 -22.58
N MET A 224 -8.74 3.73 -21.87
CA MET A 224 -9.02 3.95 -20.45
C MET A 224 -10.43 4.49 -20.20
N ALA A 225 -10.92 5.38 -21.07
CA ALA A 225 -12.22 6.03 -20.93
C ALA A 225 -13.40 5.09 -21.29
N THR A 226 -13.18 4.10 -22.14
CA THR A 226 -14.24 3.18 -22.61
C THR A 226 -14.19 1.82 -21.91
N ALA A 227 -13.03 1.18 -21.85
CA ALA A 227 -12.86 -0.12 -21.19
C ALA A 227 -12.66 0.00 -19.68
N GLY A 228 -12.52 1.21 -19.13
CA GLY A 228 -12.35 1.45 -17.70
C GLY A 228 -11.08 0.82 -17.13
N SER A 229 -10.06 0.60 -17.91
CA SER A 229 -8.81 -0.04 -17.49
C SER A 229 -7.97 0.86 -16.59
N ARG A 230 -7.08 0.26 -15.78
CA ARG A 230 -6.13 1.05 -14.97
C ARG A 230 -4.95 1.47 -15.83
N GLN A 231 -4.42 2.66 -15.58
CA GLN A 231 -3.34 3.25 -16.36
C GLN A 231 -2.12 2.35 -16.59
N ASN A 232 -1.70 1.56 -15.59
CA ASN A 232 -0.57 0.65 -15.74
C ASN A 232 -0.96 -0.64 -16.48
N GLU A 233 -2.19 -1.13 -16.29
CA GLU A 233 -2.72 -2.26 -17.05
C GLU A 233 -2.74 -1.93 -18.55
N THR A 234 -3.22 -0.73 -18.90
CA THR A 234 -3.29 -0.26 -20.28
C THR A 234 -1.90 -0.07 -20.89
N ALA A 235 -0.97 0.56 -20.14
CA ALA A 235 0.38 0.83 -20.65
C ALA A 235 1.22 -0.42 -20.93
N LEU A 236 0.85 -1.57 -20.34
CA LEU A 236 1.56 -2.85 -20.46
C LEU A 236 0.86 -3.82 -21.43
N LEU A 237 -0.12 -3.35 -22.20
CA LEU A 237 -0.80 -4.16 -23.20
C LEU A 237 0.13 -4.49 -24.37
N LYS A 238 0.09 -5.75 -24.78
CA LYS A 238 0.79 -6.29 -25.94
C LYS A 238 -0.17 -6.45 -27.09
N TRP A 239 0.33 -6.50 -28.31
CA TRP A 239 -0.48 -6.81 -29.49
C TRP A 239 -1.12 -8.20 -29.40
N SER A 240 -0.46 -9.14 -28.72
CA SER A 240 -1.03 -10.47 -28.46
C SER A 240 -2.23 -10.48 -27.51
N ASP A 241 -2.43 -9.40 -26.74
CA ASP A 241 -3.57 -9.25 -25.83
C ASP A 241 -4.84 -8.76 -26.54
N PHE A 242 -4.71 -8.28 -27.79
CA PHE A 242 -5.82 -7.83 -28.61
C PHE A 242 -6.18 -8.89 -29.65
N ARG A 243 -7.31 -9.58 -29.50
CA ARG A 243 -7.82 -10.62 -30.37
C ARG A 243 -9.35 -10.59 -30.47
N ASP A 244 -9.88 -10.82 -31.63
CA ASP A 244 -11.32 -10.96 -31.89
C ASP A 244 -12.16 -9.82 -31.29
N GLY A 245 -11.67 -8.58 -31.44
CA GLY A 245 -12.34 -7.40 -30.91
C GLY A 245 -12.30 -7.25 -29.39
N CYS A 246 -11.57 -8.11 -28.69
CA CYS A 246 -11.46 -8.12 -27.24
C CYS A 246 -10.03 -7.79 -26.78
N MET A 247 -9.95 -7.14 -25.61
CA MET A 247 -8.69 -6.84 -24.94
C MET A 247 -8.54 -7.69 -23.68
N THR A 248 -7.45 -8.46 -23.59
CA THR A 248 -7.09 -9.28 -22.42
C THR A 248 -6.18 -8.52 -21.47
N TYR A 249 -6.64 -8.26 -20.25
CA TYR A 249 -5.82 -7.71 -19.18
C TYR A 249 -5.28 -8.86 -18.33
N ARG A 250 -3.98 -9.15 -18.46
CA ARG A 250 -3.33 -10.30 -17.81
C ARG A 250 -3.23 -10.11 -16.30
N ALA A 251 -3.38 -11.21 -15.55
CA ALA A 251 -3.34 -11.23 -14.08
C ALA A 251 -2.12 -10.53 -13.49
N GLU A 252 -0.94 -10.79 -14.05
CA GLU A 252 0.35 -10.22 -13.61
C GLU A 252 0.38 -8.69 -13.60
N ASN A 253 -0.38 -8.05 -14.52
CA ASN A 253 -0.47 -6.61 -14.67
C ASN A 253 -1.61 -5.99 -13.85
N THR A 254 -2.51 -6.82 -13.31
CA THR A 254 -3.68 -6.34 -12.55
C THR A 254 -3.39 -6.25 -11.05
N LYS A 255 -4.04 -5.31 -10.36
CA LYS A 255 -3.94 -5.17 -8.91
C LYS A 255 -4.49 -6.38 -8.15
N THR A 256 -5.52 -7.02 -8.71
CA THR A 256 -6.25 -8.14 -8.09
C THR A 256 -5.70 -9.51 -8.47
N ASN A 257 -4.66 -9.55 -9.30
CA ASN A 257 -4.04 -10.77 -9.82
C ASN A 257 -5.05 -11.71 -10.52
N LYS A 258 -6.02 -11.12 -11.24
CA LYS A 258 -7.04 -11.83 -12.01
C LYS A 258 -7.01 -11.36 -13.46
N THR A 259 -7.00 -12.30 -14.40
CA THR A 259 -7.16 -12.00 -15.83
C THR A 259 -8.61 -11.63 -16.11
N ARG A 260 -8.82 -10.66 -17.00
CA ARG A 260 -10.14 -10.34 -17.53
C ARG A 260 -10.06 -10.03 -19.01
N VAL A 261 -11.11 -10.38 -19.73
CA VAL A 261 -11.30 -10.10 -21.16
C VAL A 261 -12.41 -9.05 -21.27
N VAL A 262 -12.14 -7.99 -22.03
CA VAL A 262 -13.06 -6.86 -22.20
C VAL A 262 -13.31 -6.67 -23.68
N PRO A 263 -14.55 -6.84 -24.16
CA PRO A 263 -14.94 -6.48 -25.53
C PRO A 263 -14.74 -4.99 -25.77
N LEU A 264 -14.22 -4.62 -26.92
CA LEU A 264 -13.98 -3.22 -27.28
C LEU A 264 -15.04 -2.74 -28.27
N ASP A 265 -15.45 -1.49 -28.15
CA ASP A 265 -16.25 -0.78 -29.15
C ASP A 265 -15.50 -0.79 -30.50
N MET A 266 -16.24 -0.91 -31.60
CA MET A 266 -15.67 -1.01 -32.95
C MET A 266 -14.78 0.20 -33.30
N ARG A 267 -15.09 1.40 -32.80
CA ARG A 267 -14.29 2.62 -33.02
C ARG A 267 -12.93 2.53 -32.32
N ILE A 268 -12.87 1.89 -31.17
CA ILE A 268 -11.61 1.63 -30.45
C ILE A 268 -10.79 0.56 -31.18
N GLN A 269 -11.45 -0.48 -31.71
CA GLN A 269 -10.78 -1.51 -32.52
C GLN A 269 -10.17 -0.90 -33.78
N ASP A 270 -10.90 -0.06 -34.50
CA ASP A 270 -10.41 0.66 -35.70
C ASP A 270 -9.22 1.58 -35.34
N MET A 271 -9.35 2.34 -34.26
CA MET A 271 -8.25 3.21 -33.75
C MET A 271 -6.98 2.39 -33.46
N LEU A 272 -7.09 1.26 -32.77
CA LEU A 272 -5.96 0.38 -32.48
C LEU A 272 -5.36 -0.23 -33.76
N SER A 273 -6.18 -0.61 -34.73
CA SER A 273 -5.74 -1.19 -36.00
C SER A 273 -4.86 -0.25 -36.83
N ARG A 274 -5.06 1.04 -36.69
CA ARG A 274 -4.31 2.11 -37.38
C ARG A 274 -3.00 2.47 -36.70
N LEU A 275 -2.75 1.99 -35.48
CA LEU A 275 -1.48 2.27 -34.80
C LEU A 275 -0.32 1.48 -35.43
N PRO A 276 0.88 2.06 -35.51
CA PRO A 276 2.05 1.34 -35.98
C PRO A 276 2.38 0.18 -35.02
N ARG A 277 2.60 -1.00 -35.61
CA ARG A 277 2.95 -2.22 -34.84
C ARG A 277 4.46 -2.35 -34.71
N GLU A 278 5.05 -1.48 -33.90
CA GLU A 278 6.48 -1.49 -33.60
C GLU A 278 6.73 -2.23 -32.27
N GLY A 279 7.27 -3.44 -32.35
CA GLY A 279 7.58 -4.26 -31.18
C GLY A 279 6.39 -4.96 -30.55
N GLU A 280 6.56 -5.39 -29.31
CA GLU A 280 5.61 -6.25 -28.59
C GLU A 280 4.42 -5.47 -28.00
N PHE A 281 4.67 -4.22 -27.54
CA PHE A 281 3.69 -3.41 -26.82
C PHE A 281 2.89 -2.51 -27.76
N ILE A 282 1.58 -2.40 -27.49
CA ILE A 282 0.69 -1.50 -28.25
C ILE A 282 1.10 -0.04 -28.06
N PHE A 283 1.47 0.33 -26.82
CA PHE A 283 1.79 1.71 -26.42
C PHE A 283 3.29 1.89 -26.18
N SER A 284 4.12 1.59 -27.19
CA SER A 284 5.59 1.63 -27.12
C SER A 284 6.15 3.06 -27.11
N ALA A 285 5.50 4.02 -27.78
CA ALA A 285 5.97 5.39 -27.94
C ALA A 285 5.52 6.34 -26.81
N ILE A 286 4.52 5.97 -25.98
CA ILE A 286 4.10 6.83 -24.87
C ILE A 286 5.11 6.79 -23.72
N PRO A 287 5.14 7.81 -22.82
CA PRO A 287 6.02 7.81 -21.67
C PRO A 287 5.83 6.57 -20.78
N LYS A 288 6.93 5.86 -20.47
CA LYS A 288 6.91 4.68 -19.58
C LYS A 288 6.46 5.04 -18.17
N SER A 289 6.85 6.22 -17.67
CA SER A 289 6.49 6.67 -16.33
C SER A 289 5.05 7.19 -16.27
N GLN A 290 4.40 6.93 -15.13
CA GLN A 290 3.07 7.49 -14.83
C GLN A 290 3.08 9.02 -14.86
N ALA A 291 4.13 9.65 -14.33
CA ALA A 291 4.27 11.10 -14.29
C ALA A 291 4.34 11.70 -15.72
N GLY A 292 5.06 11.05 -16.64
CA GLY A 292 5.13 11.49 -18.04
C GLY A 292 3.76 11.43 -18.73
N ARG A 293 3.03 10.33 -18.60
CA ARG A 293 1.67 10.21 -19.13
C ARG A 293 0.72 11.24 -18.53
N TYR A 294 0.82 11.46 -17.21
CA TYR A 294 0.02 12.48 -16.54
C TYR A 294 0.37 13.90 -17.02
N SER A 295 1.63 14.20 -17.27
CA SER A 295 2.07 15.51 -17.79
C SER A 295 1.43 15.82 -19.15
N ILE A 296 1.33 14.84 -20.05
CA ILE A 296 0.65 15.01 -21.35
C ILE A 296 -0.84 15.28 -21.13
N LEU A 297 -1.52 14.46 -20.31
CA LEU A 297 -2.93 14.65 -19.98
C LEU A 297 -3.19 16.03 -19.36
N ALA A 298 -2.35 16.48 -18.43
CA ALA A 298 -2.50 17.77 -17.75
C ALA A 298 -2.36 18.94 -18.71
N ARG A 299 -1.50 18.84 -19.74
CA ARG A 299 -1.41 19.85 -20.81
C ARG A 299 -2.66 19.86 -21.66
N ALA A 300 -3.16 18.69 -22.06
CA ALA A 300 -4.38 18.56 -22.86
C ALA A 300 -5.60 19.12 -22.11
N ILE A 301 -5.75 18.86 -20.82
CA ILE A 301 -6.81 19.42 -19.97
C ILE A 301 -6.74 20.96 -19.97
N ARG A 302 -5.56 21.52 -19.75
CA ARG A 302 -5.40 22.99 -19.77
C ARG A 302 -5.73 23.59 -21.13
N LYS A 303 -5.29 22.96 -22.22
CA LYS A 303 -5.54 23.42 -23.58
C LYS A 303 -7.02 23.36 -23.96
N SER A 304 -7.72 22.30 -23.52
CA SER A 304 -9.16 22.13 -23.78
C SER A 304 -10.06 22.95 -22.87
N GLY A 305 -9.53 23.58 -21.81
CA GLY A 305 -10.34 24.29 -20.82
C GLY A 305 -11.23 23.42 -19.94
N MET A 306 -11.00 22.10 -19.96
CA MET A 306 -11.84 21.15 -19.21
C MET A 306 -11.47 21.08 -17.72
N PRO A 307 -12.40 20.59 -16.85
CA PRO A 307 -12.14 20.48 -15.42
C PRO A 307 -10.91 19.63 -15.10
N SER A 308 -10.09 20.06 -14.13
CA SER A 308 -8.87 19.37 -13.73
C SER A 308 -9.11 17.94 -13.28
N GLY A 309 -8.15 17.06 -13.56
CA GLY A 309 -8.24 15.66 -13.18
C GLY A 309 -6.96 14.89 -13.47
N ASN A 310 -7.03 13.58 -13.32
CA ASN A 310 -5.90 12.67 -13.55
C ASN A 310 -6.32 11.44 -14.36
N LEU A 311 -5.36 10.60 -14.75
CA LEU A 311 -5.62 9.37 -15.52
C LEU A 311 -6.67 8.46 -14.87
N HIS A 312 -6.75 8.41 -13.55
CA HIS A 312 -7.75 7.58 -12.87
C HIS A 312 -9.17 8.13 -13.01
N ARG A 313 -9.33 9.44 -13.28
CA ARG A 313 -10.63 10.06 -13.55
C ARG A 313 -11.26 9.53 -14.84
N LEU A 314 -10.47 9.18 -15.87
CA LEU A 314 -10.98 8.50 -17.08
C LEU A 314 -11.64 7.16 -16.74
N ARG A 315 -10.97 6.34 -15.94
CA ARG A 315 -11.57 5.09 -15.47
C ARG A 315 -12.82 5.34 -14.62
N HIS A 316 -12.82 6.38 -13.78
CA HIS A 316 -14.00 6.75 -13.00
C HIS A 316 -15.16 7.13 -13.92
N SER A 317 -14.90 7.91 -14.97
CA SER A 317 -15.89 8.26 -15.99
C SER A 317 -16.45 7.02 -16.70
N ALA A 318 -15.58 6.10 -17.11
CA ALA A 318 -16.02 4.81 -17.70
C ALA A 318 -16.91 4.02 -16.74
N CYS A 319 -16.56 3.97 -15.45
CA CYS A 319 -17.38 3.31 -14.44
C CYS A 319 -18.75 3.96 -14.32
N MET A 320 -18.81 5.28 -14.19
CA MET A 320 -20.08 6.02 -14.08
C MET A 320 -20.96 5.77 -15.33
N TYR A 321 -20.35 5.86 -16.51
CA TYR A 321 -21.06 5.65 -17.78
C TYR A 321 -21.60 4.22 -17.91
N LEU A 322 -20.76 3.20 -17.66
CA LEU A 322 -21.17 1.80 -17.77
C LEU A 322 -22.26 1.43 -16.76
N TYR A 323 -22.16 1.89 -15.52
CA TYR A 323 -23.18 1.61 -14.50
C TYR A 323 -24.48 2.38 -14.74
N ALA A 324 -24.43 3.55 -15.39
CA ALA A 324 -25.65 4.29 -15.77
C ALA A 324 -26.42 3.60 -16.91
N HIS A 325 -25.69 3.00 -17.88
CA HIS A 325 -26.30 2.47 -19.11
C HIS A 325 -26.45 0.93 -19.13
N CYS A 326 -25.93 0.23 -18.13
CA CYS A 326 -26.02 -1.23 -18.04
C CYS A 326 -26.71 -1.64 -16.74
N ASN A 327 -27.81 -2.38 -16.88
CA ASN A 327 -28.58 -2.85 -15.72
C ASN A 327 -27.95 -4.09 -15.04
N ASP A 328 -26.99 -4.76 -15.68
CA ASP A 328 -26.28 -5.89 -15.07
C ASP A 328 -25.02 -5.43 -14.31
N ILE A 329 -25.20 -5.17 -13.03
CA ILE A 329 -24.12 -4.77 -12.12
C ILE A 329 -22.98 -5.81 -12.08
N LYS A 330 -23.32 -7.12 -12.21
CA LYS A 330 -22.30 -8.19 -12.15
C LYS A 330 -21.46 -8.20 -13.41
N ALA A 331 -22.06 -8.06 -14.58
CA ALA A 331 -21.33 -7.98 -15.85
C ALA A 331 -20.41 -6.76 -15.89
N VAL A 332 -20.90 -5.58 -15.50
CA VAL A 332 -20.07 -4.36 -15.40
C VAL A 332 -18.93 -4.53 -14.38
N ALA A 333 -19.20 -5.15 -13.24
CA ALA A 333 -18.18 -5.43 -12.24
C ALA A 333 -17.06 -6.34 -12.79
N GLN A 334 -17.42 -7.34 -13.56
CA GLN A 334 -16.48 -8.26 -14.22
C GLN A 334 -15.62 -7.53 -15.25
N LEU A 335 -16.23 -6.73 -16.14
CA LEU A 335 -15.53 -5.92 -17.14
C LEU A 335 -14.51 -4.97 -16.49
N LEU A 336 -14.92 -4.28 -15.43
CA LEU A 336 -14.08 -3.30 -14.73
C LEU A 336 -13.08 -3.94 -13.75
N GLY A 337 -13.26 -5.21 -13.38
CA GLY A 337 -12.49 -5.89 -12.34
C GLY A 337 -12.70 -5.25 -10.98
N HIS A 338 -13.95 -4.95 -10.61
CA HIS A 338 -14.36 -4.40 -9.32
C HIS A 338 -14.76 -5.50 -8.33
N SER A 339 -14.64 -5.21 -7.02
CA SER A 339 -15.31 -5.99 -5.99
C SER A 339 -16.79 -5.60 -5.90
N ALA A 340 -17.63 -6.47 -5.33
CA ALA A 340 -19.05 -6.21 -5.15
C ALA A 340 -19.32 -4.88 -4.43
N ALA A 341 -18.58 -4.58 -3.36
CA ALA A 341 -18.73 -3.33 -2.60
C ALA A 341 -18.43 -2.08 -3.47
N VAL A 342 -17.39 -2.14 -4.31
CA VAL A 342 -17.05 -1.04 -5.22
C VAL A 342 -18.11 -0.90 -6.30
N SER A 343 -18.62 -2.01 -6.83
CA SER A 343 -19.67 -2.01 -7.86
C SER A 343 -20.96 -1.36 -7.37
N LEU A 344 -21.42 -1.75 -6.19
CA LEU A 344 -22.61 -1.15 -5.57
C LEU A 344 -22.44 0.37 -5.33
N GLN A 345 -21.25 0.80 -4.90
CA GLN A 345 -20.97 2.21 -4.69
C GLN A 345 -21.04 3.02 -5.98
N TYR A 346 -20.52 2.49 -7.10
CA TYR A 346 -20.61 3.16 -8.40
C TYR A 346 -22.03 3.15 -8.94
N TYR A 347 -22.71 2.02 -8.86
CA TYR A 347 -24.10 1.89 -9.31
C TYR A 347 -25.03 2.88 -8.61
N ALA A 348 -24.95 2.97 -7.28
CA ALA A 348 -25.75 3.91 -6.51
C ALA A 348 -25.48 5.38 -6.87
N LYS A 349 -24.23 5.71 -7.25
CA LYS A 349 -23.86 7.08 -7.66
C LYS A 349 -24.16 7.39 -9.13
N SER A 350 -24.32 6.40 -9.98
CA SER A 350 -24.57 6.58 -11.41
C SER A 350 -26.02 6.90 -11.72
N ARG A 351 -26.94 6.66 -10.80
CA ARG A 351 -28.36 6.95 -10.94
C ARG A 351 -28.65 8.39 -10.57
N GLU A 352 -29.24 9.15 -11.49
CA GLU A 352 -29.73 10.50 -11.23
C GLU A 352 -31.08 10.45 -10.48
N ALA A 353 -31.42 11.53 -9.78
CA ALA A 353 -32.66 11.59 -9.00
C ALA A 353 -33.94 11.32 -9.82
N ASP A 354 -33.94 11.78 -11.08
CA ASP A 354 -35.06 11.56 -11.99
C ASP A 354 -35.20 10.10 -12.44
N GLU A 355 -34.07 9.39 -12.62
CA GLU A 355 -34.10 7.94 -12.89
C GLU A 355 -34.59 7.14 -11.68
N LEU A 356 -34.21 7.56 -10.46
CA LEU A 356 -34.73 6.95 -9.24
C LEU A 356 -36.21 7.20 -9.08
N ARG A 357 -36.71 8.39 -9.43
CA ARG A 357 -38.14 8.71 -9.44
C ARG A 357 -38.89 7.81 -10.42
N THR A 358 -38.41 7.66 -11.67
CA THR A 358 -38.98 6.78 -12.68
C THR A 358 -39.04 5.32 -12.20
N LEU A 359 -37.99 4.85 -11.51
CA LEU A 359 -37.98 3.49 -10.93
C LEU A 359 -39.03 3.33 -9.82
N VAL A 360 -39.19 4.32 -8.94
CA VAL A 360 -40.20 4.33 -7.91
C VAL A 360 -41.57 4.32 -8.55
N ASP A 361 -41.82 5.23 -9.49
CA ASP A 361 -43.11 5.32 -10.19
C ASP A 361 -43.45 4.01 -10.90
N SER A 362 -42.50 3.39 -11.63
CA SER A 362 -42.74 2.12 -12.33
C SER A 362 -42.99 0.95 -11.38
N ALA A 363 -42.31 0.93 -10.23
CA ALA A 363 -42.47 -0.13 -9.23
C ALA A 363 -43.85 -0.10 -8.58
N TYR A 364 -44.38 1.09 -8.35
CA TYR A 364 -45.69 1.26 -7.69
C TYR A 364 -46.85 1.34 -8.68
N GLN A 365 -46.63 1.72 -9.94
CA GLN A 365 -47.68 1.70 -11.00
C GLN A 365 -48.06 0.28 -11.39
N SER A 366 -47.17 -0.71 -11.29
CA SER A 366 -47.44 -2.10 -11.68
C SER A 366 -48.37 -2.84 -10.72
N GLU A 367 -48.59 -2.36 -9.52
CA GLU A 367 -49.37 -3.09 -8.50
C GLU A 367 -50.69 -2.45 -8.11
N ASN A 368 -51.08 -1.26 -8.63
CA ASN A 368 -52.34 -0.56 -8.23
C ASN A 368 -52.54 -0.50 -6.69
N MET A 369 -51.50 -0.57 -5.92
CA MET A 369 -51.55 -0.79 -4.48
C MET A 369 -51.55 0.50 -3.64
N ILE A 370 -51.23 1.64 -4.25
CA ILE A 370 -51.41 2.92 -3.56
C ILE A 370 -52.68 3.49 -4.12
N PRO A 371 -53.80 3.48 -3.36
CA PRO A 371 -54.97 4.27 -3.71
C PRO A 371 -54.51 5.70 -3.96
N ASN A 372 -55.05 6.36 -4.96
CA ASN A 372 -54.92 7.81 -5.08
C ASN A 372 -55.49 8.41 -3.81
N ALA A 373 -54.67 8.41 -2.76
CA ALA A 373 -55.08 8.82 -1.42
C ALA A 373 -55.69 10.23 -1.42
N MET A 374 -55.32 11.06 -2.41
CA MET A 374 -55.92 12.37 -2.66
C MET A 374 -57.31 12.25 -3.25
N ASP A 375 -57.52 11.38 -4.23
CA ASP A 375 -58.81 11.21 -4.90
C ASP A 375 -59.84 10.56 -3.94
N ASP A 376 -59.39 9.65 -3.08
CA ASP A 376 -60.24 9.02 -2.07
C ASP A 376 -60.57 9.99 -0.93
N LEU A 377 -59.63 10.81 -0.49
CA LEU A 377 -59.89 11.88 0.51
C LEU A 377 -60.82 12.96 -0.03
N ILE A 378 -60.72 13.29 -1.32
CA ILE A 378 -61.64 14.22 -2.00
C ILE A 378 -63.03 13.57 -2.14
N ARG A 379 -63.12 12.28 -2.51
CA ARG A 379 -64.39 11.53 -2.60
C ARG A 379 -65.09 11.37 -1.25
N GLU A 380 -64.31 11.22 -0.18
CA GLU A 380 -64.81 11.11 1.19
C GLU A 380 -65.08 12.47 1.86
N GLY A 381 -64.80 13.57 1.15
CA GLY A 381 -65.05 14.93 1.66
C GLY A 381 -64.19 15.33 2.84
N LEU A 382 -63.01 14.73 2.97
CA LEU A 382 -62.05 14.97 4.07
C LEU A 382 -61.08 16.10 3.77
N ILE A 383 -60.92 16.52 2.50
CA ILE A 383 -60.25 17.74 2.00
C ILE A 383 -60.97 18.30 0.78
#